data_6fe48e235e4c25dc7344ae8741f93c39
#
_entry.id   6fe48e235e4c25dc7344ae8741f93c39
#
_cell.length_a   1.000
_cell.length_b   1.000
_cell.length_c   1.000
_cell.angle_alpha   90.00
_cell.angle_beta   90.00
_cell.angle_gamma   90.00
#
_symmetry.space_group_name_H-M   'P 1'
#
loop_
_entity.id
_entity.type
_entity.pdbx_description
1 polymer ?
#
loop_
_entity_poly.entity_id
_entity_poly.type
_entity_poly.pdbx_seq_one_letter_code
_entity_poly.pdbx_strand_id
1 'polypeptide(L)'
;MTTQKEREVYEEATLLIISEAAGENYAARDYLWNLACVSRTVDDIFDQDQELTREQLLEAVEWLFIKLPSNPFFQTYRDTLHSQHLSMWNAWIAANQWEQGDETDQIYGHVWRDTHHEVFPIVALITQGPKKMEEVSLKIRTLFKKKLGE
;
A
#
# COMPACT_ATOMS: atom_id res chain seq x y z
N MET A 1 17.87 5.20 6.18
CA MET A 1 18.26 4.35 5.02
C MET A 1 17.82 2.92 5.29
N THR A 2 16.89 2.41 4.52
CA THR A 2 16.43 1.01 4.64
C THR A 2 17.48 0.09 4.05
N THR A 3 17.95 -0.89 4.81
CA THR A 3 18.93 -1.86 4.31
C THR A 3 18.30 -2.79 3.25
N GLN A 4 19.12 -3.40 2.39
CA GLN A 4 18.63 -4.37 1.39
C GLN A 4 17.87 -5.53 2.06
N LYS A 5 18.33 -5.99 3.22
CA LYS A 5 17.68 -7.05 3.98
C LYS A 5 16.29 -6.64 4.50
N GLU A 6 16.13 -5.40 4.96
CA GLU A 6 14.83 -4.88 5.40
C GLU A 6 13.84 -4.78 4.23
N ARG A 7 14.34 -4.44 3.04
CA ARG A 7 13.52 -4.43 1.80
C ARG A 7 13.03 -5.82 1.42
N GLU A 8 13.91 -6.80 1.45
CA GLU A 8 13.56 -8.20 1.14
C GLU A 8 12.49 -8.71 2.11
N VAL A 9 12.64 -8.46 3.40
CA VAL A 9 11.65 -8.83 4.43
C VAL A 9 10.32 -8.12 4.21
N TYR A 10 10.33 -6.83 3.86
CA TYR A 10 9.13 -6.08 3.55
C TYR A 10 8.43 -6.61 2.30
N GLU A 11 9.19 -6.94 1.27
CA GLU A 11 8.67 -7.50 0.01
C GLU A 11 8.03 -8.88 0.23
N GLU A 12 8.69 -9.76 0.97
CA GLU A 12 8.13 -11.06 1.35
C GLU A 12 6.83 -10.92 2.13
N ALA A 13 6.76 -10.02 3.12
CA ALA A 13 5.55 -9.73 3.88
C ALA A 13 4.42 -9.19 2.99
N THR A 14 4.76 -8.33 2.05
CA THR A 14 3.81 -7.76 1.08
C THR A 14 3.25 -8.85 0.15
N LEU A 15 4.09 -9.71 -0.39
CA LEU A 15 3.66 -10.84 -1.24
C LEU A 15 2.75 -11.81 -0.49
N LEU A 16 3.06 -12.09 0.77
CA LEU A 16 2.24 -12.95 1.62
C LEU A 16 0.83 -12.37 1.82
N ILE A 17 0.73 -11.11 2.18
CA ILE A 17 -0.57 -10.47 2.44
C ILE A 17 -1.38 -10.30 1.15
N ILE A 18 -0.73 -10.03 0.01
CA ILE A 18 -1.37 -10.01 -1.31
C ILE A 18 -2.01 -11.35 -1.62
N SER A 19 -1.28 -12.44 -1.43
CA SER A 19 -1.76 -13.79 -1.65
C SER A 19 -2.99 -14.12 -0.79
N GLU A 20 -2.98 -13.69 0.46
CA GLU A 20 -4.11 -13.89 1.36
C GLU A 20 -5.32 -13.02 1.02
N ALA A 21 -5.10 -11.75 0.68
CA ALA A 21 -6.17 -10.81 0.36
C ALA A 21 -6.87 -11.13 -0.97
N ALA A 22 -6.11 -11.50 -1.99
CA ALA A 22 -6.62 -11.72 -3.34
C ALA A 22 -7.03 -13.19 -3.63
N GLY A 23 -6.54 -14.16 -2.83
CA GLY A 23 -6.80 -15.57 -3.08
C GLY A 23 -6.35 -15.98 -4.49
N GLU A 24 -7.18 -16.70 -5.21
CA GLU A 24 -6.94 -17.15 -6.58
C GLU A 24 -7.27 -16.11 -7.67
N ASN A 25 -7.62 -14.89 -7.28
CA ASN A 25 -7.89 -13.81 -8.23
C ASN A 25 -6.57 -13.15 -8.66
N TYR A 26 -6.03 -13.57 -9.79
CA TYR A 26 -4.77 -13.07 -10.31
C TYR A 26 -4.80 -11.58 -10.69
N ALA A 27 -5.92 -11.09 -11.22
CA ALA A 27 -6.08 -9.67 -11.52
C ALA A 27 -6.06 -8.81 -10.25
N ALA A 28 -6.65 -9.30 -9.15
CA ALA A 28 -6.56 -8.65 -7.85
C ALA A 28 -5.14 -8.69 -7.27
N ARG A 29 -4.41 -9.80 -7.45
CA ARG A 29 -2.98 -9.89 -7.06
C ARG A 29 -2.14 -8.86 -7.80
N ASP A 30 -2.28 -8.77 -9.11
CA ASP A 30 -1.56 -7.80 -9.94
C ASP A 30 -1.90 -6.37 -9.54
N TYR A 31 -3.17 -6.08 -9.27
CA TYR A 31 -3.61 -4.78 -8.78
C TYR A 31 -2.90 -4.40 -7.46
N LEU A 32 -2.93 -5.27 -6.46
CA LEU A 32 -2.31 -5.01 -5.16
C LEU A 32 -0.79 -4.89 -5.25
N TRP A 33 -0.14 -5.73 -6.02
CA TRP A 33 1.30 -5.68 -6.22
C TRP A 33 1.75 -4.37 -6.87
N ASN A 34 1.13 -4.00 -7.97
CA ASN A 34 1.46 -2.75 -8.67
C ASN A 34 1.16 -1.52 -7.80
N LEU A 35 0.06 -1.53 -7.03
CA LEU A 35 -0.25 -0.46 -6.09
C LEU A 35 0.85 -0.33 -5.02
N ALA A 36 1.31 -1.44 -4.45
CA ALA A 36 2.40 -1.44 -3.48
C ALA A 36 3.71 -0.89 -4.08
N CYS A 37 4.05 -1.29 -5.30
CA CYS A 37 5.24 -0.79 -6.00
C CYS A 37 5.17 0.72 -6.27
N VAL A 38 4.03 1.21 -6.78
CA VAL A 38 3.83 2.64 -7.04
C VAL A 38 3.86 3.45 -5.76
N SER A 39 3.20 2.98 -4.70
CA SER A 39 3.17 3.66 -3.41
C SER A 39 4.58 3.82 -2.85
N ARG A 40 5.42 2.79 -2.95
CA ARG A 40 6.83 2.86 -2.54
C ARG A 40 7.62 3.87 -3.39
N THR A 41 7.43 3.84 -4.71
CA THR A 41 8.12 4.79 -5.61
C THR A 41 7.76 6.23 -5.29
N VAL A 42 6.49 6.51 -5.00
CA VAL A 42 6.03 7.86 -4.60
C VAL A 42 6.64 8.28 -3.26
N ASP A 43 6.70 7.38 -2.30
CA ASP A 43 7.31 7.61 -0.98
C ASP A 43 8.81 7.92 -1.11
N ASP A 44 9.54 7.11 -1.88
CA ASP A 44 10.98 7.32 -2.16
C ASP A 44 11.25 8.67 -2.85
N ILE A 45 10.37 9.12 -3.76
CA ILE A 45 10.48 10.44 -4.40
C ILE A 45 10.31 11.55 -3.36
N PHE A 46 9.33 11.40 -2.48
CA PHE A 46 8.99 12.43 -1.51
C PHE A 46 10.06 12.56 -0.41
N ASP A 47 10.51 11.43 0.13
CA ASP A 47 11.47 11.39 1.23
C ASP A 47 12.91 11.69 0.76
N GLN A 48 13.19 11.58 -0.53
CA GLN A 48 14.51 11.81 -1.14
C GLN A 48 15.63 10.97 -0.49
N ASP A 49 15.28 9.87 0.14
CA ASP A 49 16.23 9.01 0.85
C ASP A 49 16.92 7.99 -0.07
N GLN A 50 16.49 7.91 -1.33
CA GLN A 50 17.04 7.02 -2.35
C GLN A 50 17.04 7.66 -3.73
N GLU A 51 18.07 7.33 -4.52
CA GLU A 51 18.07 7.60 -5.95
C GLU A 51 17.16 6.60 -6.67
N LEU A 52 16.12 7.13 -7.33
CA LEU A 52 15.26 6.33 -8.20
C LEU A 52 15.88 6.18 -9.57
N THR A 53 15.84 4.94 -10.07
CA THR A 53 16.26 4.69 -11.44
C THR A 53 15.18 5.18 -12.42
N ARG A 54 15.61 5.46 -13.64
CA ARG A 54 14.69 5.79 -14.73
C ARG A 54 13.67 4.69 -14.96
N GLU A 55 14.09 3.44 -14.84
CA GLU A 55 13.25 2.25 -14.99
C GLU A 55 12.13 2.23 -13.95
N GLN A 56 12.43 2.48 -12.69
CA GLN A 56 11.43 2.54 -11.60
C GLN A 56 10.38 3.63 -11.84
N LEU A 57 10.79 4.80 -12.33
CA LEU A 57 9.86 5.87 -12.67
C LEU A 57 8.97 5.50 -13.86
N LEU A 58 9.55 4.90 -14.90
CA LEU A 58 8.80 4.46 -16.09
C LEU A 58 7.81 3.36 -15.74
N GLU A 59 8.16 2.41 -14.90
CA GLU A 59 7.25 1.36 -14.41
C GLU A 59 6.07 1.96 -13.62
N ALA A 60 6.32 2.93 -12.75
CA ALA A 60 5.25 3.61 -12.01
C ALA A 60 4.29 4.36 -12.95
N VAL A 61 4.82 5.06 -13.94
CA VAL A 61 4.03 5.78 -14.96
C VAL A 61 3.22 4.80 -15.81
N GLU A 62 3.84 3.70 -16.28
CA GLU A 62 3.15 2.66 -17.04
C GLU A 62 2.01 2.04 -16.23
N TRP A 63 2.24 1.77 -14.95
CA TRP A 63 1.20 1.21 -14.09
C TRP A 63 0.01 2.17 -13.96
N LEU A 64 0.26 3.45 -13.71
CA LEU A 64 -0.80 4.44 -13.53
C LEU A 64 -1.62 4.70 -14.79
N PHE A 65 -0.97 4.79 -15.94
CA PHE A 65 -1.63 5.19 -17.18
C PHE A 65 -2.11 4.03 -18.05
N ILE A 66 -1.53 2.84 -17.88
CA ILE A 66 -1.80 1.68 -18.74
C ILE A 66 -2.33 0.50 -17.94
N LYS A 67 -1.54 -0.02 -17.02
CA LYS A 67 -1.86 -1.28 -16.32
C LYS A 67 -3.08 -1.16 -15.39
N LEU A 68 -3.16 -0.09 -14.59
CA LEU A 68 -4.29 0.12 -13.69
C LEU A 68 -5.62 0.27 -14.46
N PRO A 69 -5.74 1.18 -15.43
CA PRO A 69 -6.98 1.30 -16.21
C PRO A 69 -7.38 0.04 -16.95
N SER A 70 -6.42 -0.80 -17.34
CA SER A 70 -6.65 -2.05 -18.06
C SER A 70 -6.86 -3.27 -17.17
N ASN A 71 -6.64 -3.15 -15.86
CA ASN A 71 -6.79 -4.26 -14.92
C ASN A 71 -8.26 -4.64 -14.75
N PRO A 72 -8.69 -5.89 -15.05
CA PRO A 72 -10.10 -6.29 -15.00
C PRO A 72 -10.72 -6.20 -13.61
N PHE A 73 -9.94 -6.45 -12.55
CA PHE A 73 -10.40 -6.32 -11.17
C PHE A 73 -10.68 -4.85 -10.84
N PHE A 74 -9.74 -3.95 -11.17
CA PHE A 74 -9.94 -2.53 -10.97
C PHE A 74 -11.13 -1.98 -11.78
N GLN A 75 -11.29 -2.39 -13.05
CA GLN A 75 -12.41 -1.95 -13.87
C GLN A 75 -13.76 -2.33 -13.26
N THR A 76 -13.87 -3.56 -12.73
CA THR A 76 -15.11 -4.06 -12.12
C THR A 76 -15.46 -3.32 -10.82
N TYR A 77 -14.49 -3.00 -9.99
CA TYR A 77 -14.66 -2.42 -8.65
C TYR A 77 -14.16 -0.99 -8.55
N ARG A 78 -14.08 -0.29 -9.68
CA ARG A 78 -13.44 1.03 -9.81
C ARG A 78 -13.92 2.04 -8.78
N ASP A 79 -15.22 2.15 -8.56
CA ASP A 79 -15.76 3.18 -7.67
C ASP A 79 -15.32 2.97 -6.21
N THR A 80 -15.32 1.72 -5.76
CA THR A 80 -14.85 1.36 -4.41
C THR A 80 -13.33 1.57 -4.28
N LEU A 81 -12.55 1.06 -5.23
CA LEU A 81 -11.09 1.12 -5.18
C LEU A 81 -10.57 2.56 -5.37
N HIS A 82 -11.20 3.34 -6.25
CA HIS A 82 -10.84 4.74 -6.45
C HIS A 82 -11.14 5.59 -5.22
N SER A 83 -12.26 5.35 -4.54
CA SER A 83 -12.59 6.01 -3.27
C SER A 83 -11.53 5.69 -2.19
N GLN A 84 -11.06 4.44 -2.14
CA GLN A 84 -9.98 4.04 -1.25
C GLN A 84 -8.65 4.72 -1.61
N HIS A 85 -8.32 4.84 -2.91
CA HIS A 85 -7.13 5.59 -3.35
C HIS A 85 -7.17 7.06 -2.89
N LEU A 86 -8.33 7.71 -2.97
CA LEU A 86 -8.49 9.08 -2.47
C LEU A 86 -8.27 9.17 -0.96
N SER A 87 -8.80 8.21 -0.19
CA SER A 87 -8.58 8.14 1.27
C SER A 87 -7.10 7.93 1.61
N MET A 88 -6.44 7.03 0.90
CA MET A 88 -5.00 6.78 1.05
C MET A 88 -4.17 8.04 0.76
N TRP A 89 -4.47 8.72 -0.33
CA TRP A 89 -3.80 9.95 -0.73
C TRP A 89 -3.96 11.07 0.31
N ASN A 90 -5.17 11.32 0.77
CA ASN A 90 -5.44 12.33 1.78
C ASN A 90 -4.73 12.02 3.11
N ALA A 91 -4.77 10.76 3.54
CA ALA A 91 -4.11 10.33 4.76
C ALA A 91 -2.58 10.44 4.66
N TRP A 92 -2.00 10.09 3.50
CA TRP A 92 -0.57 10.20 3.26
C TRP A 92 -0.09 11.66 3.27
N ILE A 93 -0.82 12.59 2.64
CA ILE A 93 -0.50 14.03 2.68
C ILE A 93 -0.52 14.54 4.12
N ALA A 94 -1.57 14.21 4.89
CA ALA A 94 -1.68 14.61 6.28
C ALA A 94 -0.57 14.01 7.14
N ALA A 95 -0.25 12.73 6.95
CA ALA A 95 0.82 12.04 7.67
C ALA A 95 2.18 12.71 7.46
N ASN A 96 2.54 13.04 6.21
CA ASN A 96 3.79 13.73 5.91
C ASN A 96 3.92 15.08 6.63
N GLN A 97 2.82 15.81 6.77
CA GLN A 97 2.81 17.08 7.48
C GLN A 97 2.93 16.89 9.00
N TRP A 98 2.26 15.90 9.56
CA TRP A 98 2.26 15.62 11.00
C TRP A 98 3.58 15.00 11.48
N GLU A 99 4.30 14.28 10.63
CA GLU A 99 5.63 13.76 10.95
C GLU A 99 6.68 14.85 11.23
N GLN A 100 6.41 16.09 10.83
CA GLN A 100 7.25 17.25 11.15
C GLN A 100 6.90 17.92 12.49
N GLY A 101 5.84 17.48 13.16
CA GLY A 101 5.32 18.03 14.40
C GLY A 101 5.98 17.46 15.66
N ASP A 102 5.29 17.58 16.78
CA ASP A 102 5.73 17.02 18.05
C ASP A 102 5.58 15.49 18.12
N GLU A 103 5.96 14.86 19.23
CA GLU A 103 5.89 13.41 19.41
C GLU A 103 4.46 12.85 19.21
N THR A 104 3.46 13.58 19.68
CA THR A 104 2.04 13.20 19.51
C THR A 104 1.65 13.24 18.04
N ASP A 105 2.01 14.32 17.34
CA ASP A 105 1.77 14.47 15.91
C ASP A 105 2.44 13.35 15.10
N GLN A 106 3.67 13.01 15.43
CA GLN A 106 4.41 11.92 14.77
C GLN A 106 3.72 10.56 14.95
N ILE A 107 3.17 10.27 16.14
CA ILE A 107 2.41 9.05 16.39
C ILE A 107 1.16 9.00 15.50
N TYR A 108 0.37 10.08 15.47
CA TYR A 108 -0.82 10.15 14.62
C TYR A 108 -0.48 10.13 13.13
N GLY A 109 0.56 10.80 12.72
CA GLY A 109 1.06 10.78 11.35
C GLY A 109 1.39 9.35 10.91
N HIS A 110 2.05 8.59 11.78
CA HIS A 110 2.36 7.18 11.53
C HIS A 110 1.09 6.32 11.40
N VAL A 111 0.10 6.50 12.29
CA VAL A 111 -1.18 5.77 12.23
C VAL A 111 -1.94 6.10 10.94
N TRP A 112 -1.97 7.37 10.53
CA TRP A 112 -2.65 7.77 9.29
C TRP A 112 -1.96 7.29 8.04
N ARG A 113 -0.62 7.22 8.03
CA ARG A 113 0.14 6.62 6.91
C ARG A 113 -0.30 5.18 6.65
N ASP A 114 -0.66 4.44 7.70
CA ASP A 114 -1.13 3.06 7.58
C ASP A 114 -2.50 2.91 6.88
N THR A 115 -3.20 4.01 6.59
CA THR A 115 -4.46 3.99 5.82
C THR A 115 -4.30 3.31 4.45
N HIS A 116 -3.12 3.34 3.84
CA HIS A 116 -2.86 2.63 2.59
C HIS A 116 -3.02 1.11 2.71
N HIS A 117 -2.88 0.56 3.89
CA HIS A 117 -3.09 -0.86 4.15
C HIS A 117 -4.57 -1.29 4.05
N GLU A 118 -5.52 -0.37 4.13
CA GLU A 118 -6.96 -0.67 4.09
C GLU A 118 -7.42 -1.27 2.74
N VAL A 119 -6.66 -1.07 1.68
CA VAL A 119 -6.96 -1.67 0.37
C VAL A 119 -6.93 -3.21 0.41
N PHE A 120 -6.08 -3.80 1.25
CA PHE A 120 -5.96 -5.26 1.36
C PHE A 120 -7.21 -5.93 1.95
N PRO A 121 -7.76 -5.49 3.11
CA PRO A 121 -9.01 -6.03 3.60
C PRO A 121 -10.20 -5.75 2.68
N ILE A 122 -10.21 -4.63 1.95
CA ILE A 122 -11.25 -4.33 0.95
C ILE A 122 -11.20 -5.36 -0.20
N VAL A 123 -10.02 -5.65 -0.72
CA VAL A 123 -9.84 -6.69 -1.75
C VAL A 123 -10.24 -8.07 -1.20
N ALA A 124 -9.88 -8.40 0.03
CA ALA A 124 -10.28 -9.64 0.67
C ALA A 124 -11.81 -9.77 0.82
N LEU A 125 -12.49 -8.69 1.18
CA LEU A 125 -13.96 -8.64 1.21
C LEU A 125 -14.57 -8.96 -0.16
N ILE A 126 -14.06 -8.32 -1.21
CA ILE A 126 -14.57 -8.48 -2.58
C ILE A 126 -14.32 -9.90 -3.10
N THR A 127 -13.15 -10.46 -2.85
CA THR A 127 -12.74 -11.76 -3.43
C THR A 127 -13.19 -12.96 -2.60
N GLN A 128 -13.30 -12.83 -1.28
CA GLN A 128 -13.45 -13.97 -0.37
C GLN A 128 -14.47 -13.75 0.75
N GLY A 129 -15.04 -12.56 0.89
CA GLY A 129 -16.10 -12.24 1.85
C GLY A 129 -15.64 -11.66 3.19
N PRO A 130 -16.59 -11.32 4.09
CA PRO A 130 -16.33 -10.53 5.29
C PRO A 130 -15.41 -11.20 6.31
N LYS A 131 -15.48 -12.52 6.47
CA LYS A 131 -14.60 -13.23 7.38
C LYS A 131 -13.13 -13.11 6.99
N LYS A 132 -12.84 -13.23 5.69
CA LYS A 132 -11.48 -13.06 5.18
C LYS A 132 -11.00 -11.60 5.29
N MET A 133 -11.90 -10.65 5.11
CA MET A 133 -11.61 -9.24 5.36
C MET A 133 -11.12 -9.01 6.80
N GLU A 134 -11.81 -9.56 7.80
CA GLU A 134 -11.42 -9.43 9.21
C GLU A 134 -10.05 -10.06 9.48
N GLU A 135 -9.80 -11.27 8.97
CA GLU A 135 -8.51 -11.96 9.10
C GLU A 135 -7.37 -11.15 8.49
N VAL A 136 -7.53 -10.65 7.27
CA VAL A 136 -6.54 -9.84 6.55
C VAL A 136 -6.31 -8.51 7.25
N SER A 137 -7.38 -7.87 7.75
CA SER A 137 -7.31 -6.61 8.49
C SER A 137 -6.42 -6.69 9.74
N LEU A 138 -6.57 -7.74 10.52
CA LEU A 138 -5.72 -7.98 11.70
C LEU A 138 -4.28 -8.34 11.31
N LYS A 139 -4.14 -9.18 10.31
CA LYS A 139 -2.83 -9.67 9.87
C LYS A 139 -1.95 -8.56 9.31
N ILE A 140 -2.48 -7.71 8.43
CA ILE A 140 -1.69 -6.63 7.84
C ILE A 140 -1.22 -5.62 8.89
N ARG A 141 -2.07 -5.28 9.84
CA ARG A 141 -1.70 -4.39 10.96
C ARG A 141 -0.62 -4.99 11.84
N THR A 142 -0.66 -6.31 12.05
CA THR A 142 0.38 -7.02 12.81
C THR A 142 1.71 -7.07 12.06
N LEU A 143 1.68 -7.33 10.74
CA LEU A 143 2.89 -7.43 9.91
C LEU A 143 3.65 -6.10 9.83
N PHE A 144 2.94 -4.99 9.73
CA PHE A 144 3.54 -3.66 9.54
C PHE A 144 3.53 -2.78 10.80
N LYS A 145 3.15 -3.35 11.94
CA LYS A 145 3.18 -2.63 13.22
C LYS A 145 4.61 -2.27 13.58
N LYS A 146 4.89 -0.97 13.64
CA LYS A 146 6.14 -0.47 14.21
C LYS A 146 6.00 -0.37 15.72
N LYS A 147 7.07 -0.68 16.44
CA LYS A 147 7.14 -0.37 17.86
C LYS A 147 7.33 1.13 18.03
N LEU A 148 6.63 1.72 19.00
CA LEU A 148 6.84 3.11 19.38
C LEU A 148 8.29 3.29 19.81
N GLY A 149 8.99 4.27 19.18
CA GLY A 149 10.40 4.57 19.46
C GLY A 149 11.42 3.81 18.60
N GLU A 150 10.99 3.04 17.63
CA GLU A 150 11.84 2.48 16.55
C GLU A 150 11.74 3.39 15.26
#